data_36fc3330f7ef92d4e97a41f217059fdc
#
_entry.id   36fc3330f7ef92d4e97a41f217059fdc
#
_cell.length_a   1.000
_cell.length_b   1.000
_cell.length_c   1.000
_cell.angle_alpha   90.00
_cell.angle_beta   90.00
_cell.angle_gamma   90.00
#
_symmetry.space_group_name_H-M   'P 1'
#
loop_
_entity.id
_entity.type
_entity.pdbx_description
1 polymer ?
#
loop_
_entity_poly.entity_id
_entity_poly.type
_entity_poly.pdbx_seq_one_letter_code
_entity_poly.pdbx_strand_id
1 'polypeptide(L)'
;MKLFKLMLIIVLTSAFTGCEKKDADHIRVVLDWTPNTNHTGLYAALEKGWFTEEGLTVNMIQPPEDGALVLLGSGNAEFAIDFQETMGPAIAKDRDALPVIAVAAIISHNTSGIMSLTGSGIKSPRDLEGKRFASWETPLVTAIMREIVVNDGGNFNMVKMIPNFATDAFSALQTDIDAIWIYYAWDGIAAEINGIDINYIDLGSTDTRFDFYTPVIAANTNWLKKNEETAAKFLKAAKRGYEFAMQNPSEAASILLKHAPELDPSLVMRSQEYLKTRYQGDAVRWGEIDPSRWGRFYKWMYEQGLLEKDIGSGGFTNAYLQ
;
A
#
# COMPACT_ATOMS: atom_id res chain seq x y z
N MET A 1 65.88 48.62 -43.09
CA MET A 1 65.13 48.75 -41.78
C MET A 1 63.68 48.42 -42.08
N LYS A 2 63.24 47.18 -41.79
CA LYS A 2 61.83 46.75 -41.96
C LYS A 2 61.28 46.46 -40.56
N LEU A 3 60.32 47.27 -40.11
CA LEU A 3 59.59 47.06 -38.87
C LEU A 3 58.60 45.91 -39.04
N PHE A 4 58.76 44.82 -38.27
CA PHE A 4 57.79 43.76 -38.12
C PHE A 4 56.76 44.20 -37.04
N LYS A 5 55.46 44.38 -37.43
CA LYS A 5 54.35 44.56 -36.49
C LYS A 5 53.88 43.17 -36.05
N LEU A 6 54.07 42.86 -34.77
CA LEU A 6 53.55 41.67 -34.13
C LEU A 6 52.07 41.92 -33.78
N MET A 7 51.19 41.18 -34.44
CA MET A 7 49.71 41.23 -34.18
C MET A 7 49.36 40.14 -33.15
N LEU A 8 49.04 40.59 -31.92
CA LEU A 8 48.62 39.68 -30.83
C LEU A 8 47.17 39.31 -31.04
N ILE A 9 46.88 38.04 -31.40
CA ILE A 9 45.53 37.51 -31.49
C ILE A 9 45.15 36.97 -30.11
N ILE A 10 44.24 37.69 -29.40
CA ILE A 10 43.63 37.22 -28.18
C ILE A 10 42.49 36.28 -28.56
N VAL A 11 42.67 34.94 -28.37
CA VAL A 11 41.62 33.94 -28.50
C VAL A 11 40.82 33.93 -27.19
N LEU A 12 39.61 34.51 -27.22
CA LEU A 12 38.64 34.39 -26.15
C LEU A 12 38.07 32.96 -26.23
N THR A 13 38.55 32.06 -25.39
CA THR A 13 37.88 30.76 -25.11
C THR A 13 36.70 31.00 -24.21
N SER A 14 35.49 31.15 -24.77
CA SER A 14 34.24 31.06 -24.05
C SER A 14 34.08 29.62 -23.55
N ALA A 15 34.27 29.40 -22.25
CA ALA A 15 33.93 28.19 -21.57
C ALA A 15 32.37 28.09 -21.55
N PHE A 16 31.80 27.37 -22.51
CA PHE A 16 30.44 26.87 -22.40
C PHE A 16 30.46 25.82 -21.29
N THR A 17 30.09 26.21 -20.06
CA THR A 17 29.63 25.25 -19.05
C THR A 17 28.29 24.67 -19.55
N GLY A 18 28.40 23.64 -20.37
CA GLY A 18 27.25 22.80 -20.69
C GLY A 18 26.75 22.21 -19.38
N CYS A 19 25.56 22.62 -18.95
CA CYS A 19 24.82 21.91 -17.93
C CYS A 19 24.51 20.54 -18.56
N GLU A 20 25.33 19.52 -18.30
CA GLU A 20 24.98 18.14 -18.63
C GLU A 20 23.65 17.85 -17.92
N LYS A 21 22.60 17.68 -18.70
CA LYS A 21 21.30 17.23 -18.19
C LYS A 21 21.57 15.83 -17.64
N LYS A 22 21.62 15.69 -16.31
CA LYS A 22 21.72 14.39 -15.66
C LYS A 22 20.55 13.56 -16.17
N ASP A 23 20.82 12.37 -16.68
CA ASP A 23 19.76 11.44 -17.09
C ASP A 23 18.82 11.21 -15.92
N ALA A 24 17.52 11.17 -16.20
CA ALA A 24 16.52 10.94 -15.17
C ALA A 24 16.72 9.56 -14.52
N ASP A 25 16.66 9.51 -13.19
CA ASP A 25 16.72 8.25 -12.48
C ASP A 25 15.44 7.42 -12.78
N HIS A 26 15.63 6.17 -13.22
CA HIS A 26 14.53 5.27 -13.54
C HIS A 26 14.09 4.51 -12.28
N ILE A 27 12.81 4.64 -11.95
CA ILE A 27 12.19 4.03 -10.76
C ILE A 27 11.08 3.09 -11.20
N ARG A 28 11.14 1.84 -10.76
CA ARG A 28 10.08 0.84 -10.92
C ARG A 28 9.32 0.71 -9.62
N VAL A 29 7.99 0.87 -9.69
CA VAL A 29 7.07 0.69 -8.56
C VAL A 29 6.17 -0.48 -8.88
N VAL A 30 6.29 -1.57 -8.12
CA VAL A 30 5.42 -2.73 -8.26
C VAL A 30 4.16 -2.49 -7.43
N LEU A 31 3.00 -2.62 -8.05
CA LEU A 31 1.72 -2.53 -7.36
C LEU A 31 1.44 -3.80 -6.56
N ASP A 32 0.53 -3.73 -5.60
CA ASP A 32 0.05 -4.89 -4.82
C ASP A 32 -0.96 -5.74 -5.60
N TRP A 33 -1.68 -5.12 -6.54
CA TRP A 33 -2.71 -5.73 -7.36
C TRP A 33 -2.93 -4.93 -8.65
N THR A 34 -4.04 -5.18 -9.36
CA THR A 34 -4.47 -4.31 -10.46
C THR A 34 -4.65 -2.87 -9.96
N PRO A 35 -4.51 -1.85 -10.82
CA PRO A 35 -4.72 -0.46 -10.44
C PRO A 35 -6.04 -0.28 -9.71
N ASN A 36 -6.01 0.43 -8.59
CA ASN A 36 -7.18 0.75 -7.77
C ASN A 36 -6.92 2.05 -7.00
N THR A 37 -7.86 2.46 -6.16
CA THR A 37 -7.78 3.74 -5.46
C THR A 37 -6.66 3.84 -4.42
N ASN A 38 -6.07 2.74 -3.96
CA ASN A 38 -4.85 2.81 -3.14
C ASN A 38 -3.69 3.48 -3.91
N HIS A 39 -3.68 3.38 -5.23
CA HIS A 39 -2.61 3.89 -6.10
C HIS A 39 -2.88 5.31 -6.65
N THR A 40 -4.05 5.90 -6.37
CA THR A 40 -4.46 7.18 -6.96
C THR A 40 -3.41 8.29 -6.79
N GLY A 41 -2.78 8.38 -5.62
CA GLY A 41 -1.75 9.40 -5.38
C GLY A 41 -0.51 9.22 -6.28
N LEU A 42 -0.11 7.98 -6.55
CA LEU A 42 1.02 7.69 -7.45
C LEU A 42 0.68 8.06 -8.89
N TYR A 43 -0.52 7.70 -9.38
CA TYR A 43 -0.98 8.07 -10.71
C TYR A 43 -1.20 9.58 -10.84
N ALA A 44 -1.65 10.26 -9.78
CA ALA A 44 -1.74 11.71 -9.76
C ALA A 44 -0.36 12.37 -9.87
N ALA A 45 0.64 11.88 -9.12
CA ALA A 45 2.01 12.37 -9.21
C ALA A 45 2.62 12.16 -10.60
N LEU A 46 2.33 11.00 -11.23
CA LEU A 46 2.78 10.69 -12.59
C LEU A 46 2.14 11.63 -13.62
N GLU A 47 0.82 11.76 -13.62
CA GLU A 47 0.06 12.57 -14.59
C GLU A 47 0.37 14.06 -14.48
N LYS A 48 0.54 14.56 -13.23
CA LYS A 48 0.90 15.95 -12.96
C LYS A 48 2.38 16.27 -13.23
N GLY A 49 3.20 15.26 -13.56
CA GLY A 49 4.61 15.44 -13.86
C GLY A 49 5.50 15.67 -12.63
N TRP A 50 5.00 15.44 -11.39
CA TRP A 50 5.76 15.72 -10.18
C TRP A 50 6.96 14.81 -10.00
N PHE A 51 6.92 13.58 -10.49
CA PHE A 51 8.12 12.75 -10.56
C PHE A 51 9.16 13.33 -11.52
N THR A 52 8.74 13.84 -12.67
CA THR A 52 9.63 14.47 -13.65
C THR A 52 10.24 15.78 -13.12
N GLU A 53 9.49 16.57 -12.34
CA GLU A 53 10.01 17.76 -11.65
C GLU A 53 11.15 17.41 -10.69
N GLU A 54 11.11 16.23 -10.05
CA GLU A 54 12.18 15.73 -9.18
C GLU A 54 13.31 15.01 -9.97
N GLY A 55 13.24 14.97 -11.30
CA GLY A 55 14.23 14.31 -12.16
C GLY A 55 14.07 12.80 -12.22
N LEU A 56 12.87 12.26 -11.98
CA LEU A 56 12.57 10.85 -11.97
C LEU A 56 11.72 10.44 -13.18
N THR A 57 12.00 9.25 -13.71
CA THR A 57 11.12 8.53 -14.64
C THR A 57 10.54 7.33 -13.90
N VAL A 58 9.25 7.37 -13.59
CA VAL A 58 8.57 6.33 -12.79
C VAL A 58 7.73 5.43 -13.69
N ASN A 59 7.89 4.11 -13.51
CA ASN A 59 7.11 3.10 -14.19
C ASN A 59 6.34 2.25 -13.16
N MET A 60 4.99 2.22 -13.27
CA MET A 60 4.12 1.36 -12.46
C MET A 60 4.04 -0.02 -13.11
N ILE A 61 4.30 -1.07 -12.33
CA ILE A 61 4.34 -2.45 -12.81
C ILE A 61 3.33 -3.27 -12.00
N GLN A 62 2.52 -4.08 -12.67
CA GLN A 62 1.65 -5.02 -11.96
C GLN A 62 2.47 -6.14 -11.29
N PRO A 63 2.01 -6.68 -10.15
CA PRO A 63 2.76 -7.69 -9.43
C PRO A 63 2.86 -8.99 -10.25
N PRO A 64 4.00 -9.70 -10.17
CA PRO A 64 4.11 -11.07 -10.66
C PRO A 64 3.32 -12.03 -9.75
N GLU A 65 3.14 -13.29 -10.16
CA GLU A 65 2.47 -14.33 -9.37
C GLU A 65 3.13 -14.54 -7.99
N ASP A 66 4.46 -14.40 -7.91
CA ASP A 66 5.21 -14.52 -6.65
C ASP A 66 5.05 -13.32 -5.71
N GLY A 67 4.35 -12.29 -6.12
CA GLY A 67 4.07 -11.09 -5.32
C GLY A 67 5.11 -9.97 -5.43
N ALA A 68 4.70 -8.79 -4.98
CA ALA A 68 5.50 -7.56 -5.12
C ALA A 68 6.80 -7.60 -4.30
N LEU A 69 6.77 -8.14 -3.07
CA LEU A 69 7.94 -8.20 -2.18
C LEU A 69 9.09 -9.06 -2.74
N VAL A 70 8.79 -10.13 -3.48
CA VAL A 70 9.83 -10.99 -4.07
C VAL A 70 10.56 -10.22 -5.17
N LEU A 71 9.83 -9.50 -6.01
CA LEU A 71 10.42 -8.67 -7.06
C LEU A 71 11.25 -7.51 -6.46
N LEU A 72 10.73 -6.86 -5.41
CA LEU A 72 11.42 -5.82 -4.66
C LEU A 72 12.70 -6.37 -3.99
N GLY A 73 12.59 -7.47 -3.26
CA GLY A 73 13.69 -8.08 -2.50
C GLY A 73 14.84 -8.55 -3.40
N SER A 74 14.53 -9.02 -4.61
CA SER A 74 15.55 -9.41 -5.61
C SER A 74 16.29 -8.23 -6.26
N GLY A 75 15.87 -6.98 -5.99
CA GLY A 75 16.44 -5.76 -6.59
C GLY A 75 15.96 -5.49 -8.02
N ASN A 76 14.88 -6.13 -8.45
CA ASN A 76 14.27 -5.90 -9.76
C ASN A 76 13.23 -4.76 -9.75
N ALA A 77 13.00 -4.15 -8.60
CA ALA A 77 12.25 -2.92 -8.41
C ALA A 77 12.88 -2.09 -7.28
N GLU A 78 12.63 -0.80 -7.28
CA GLU A 78 13.11 0.15 -6.28
C GLU A 78 12.09 0.29 -5.15
N PHE A 79 10.78 0.32 -5.52
CA PHE A 79 9.66 0.37 -4.59
C PHE A 79 8.60 -0.66 -4.94
N ALA A 80 7.81 -1.04 -3.95
CA ALA A 80 6.62 -1.87 -4.12
C ALA A 80 5.50 -1.36 -3.20
N ILE A 81 4.26 -1.55 -3.64
CA ILE A 81 3.10 -1.46 -2.76
C ILE A 81 2.90 -2.85 -2.16
N ASP A 82 2.82 -2.91 -0.85
CA ASP A 82 2.61 -4.17 -0.14
C ASP A 82 1.98 -3.90 1.22
N PHE A 83 1.86 -4.91 2.06
CA PHE A 83 1.11 -4.87 3.30
C PHE A 83 2.02 -5.12 4.50
N GLN A 84 1.74 -4.48 5.63
CA GLN A 84 2.50 -4.72 6.86
C GLN A 84 2.49 -6.20 7.25
N GLU A 85 1.35 -6.87 7.07
CA GLU A 85 1.15 -8.26 7.42
C GLU A 85 2.00 -9.25 6.60
N THR A 86 2.30 -8.94 5.35
CA THR A 86 3.15 -9.76 4.48
C THR A 86 4.63 -9.44 4.66
N MET A 87 4.96 -8.20 4.98
CA MET A 87 6.33 -7.78 5.24
C MET A 87 6.90 -8.42 6.50
N GLY A 88 6.11 -8.56 7.57
CA GLY A 88 6.57 -9.13 8.83
C GLY A 88 7.25 -10.49 8.66
N PRO A 89 6.57 -11.50 8.12
CA PRO A 89 7.18 -12.80 7.84
C PRO A 89 8.37 -12.74 6.89
N ALA A 90 8.39 -11.81 5.93
CA ALA A 90 9.48 -11.67 4.97
C ALA A 90 10.79 -11.17 5.59
N ILE A 91 10.70 -10.24 6.56
CA ILE A 91 11.86 -9.62 7.22
C ILE A 91 12.27 -10.33 8.53
N ALA A 92 11.35 -11.09 9.14
CA ALA A 92 11.59 -11.77 10.43
C ALA A 92 12.28 -13.13 10.30
N LYS A 93 12.65 -13.57 9.09
CA LYS A 93 13.37 -14.83 8.88
C LYS A 93 14.79 -14.78 9.44
N ASP A 94 15.25 -15.88 9.98
CA ASP A 94 16.65 -16.05 10.42
C ASP A 94 17.60 -16.22 9.22
N ARG A 95 17.11 -16.89 8.17
CA ARG A 95 17.80 -17.04 6.89
C ARG A 95 16.90 -16.56 5.77
N ASP A 96 17.51 -16.06 4.72
CA ASP A 96 16.81 -15.62 3.50
C ASP A 96 15.77 -14.50 3.74
N ALA A 97 15.98 -13.67 4.78
CA ALA A 97 15.19 -12.48 5.00
C ALA A 97 15.29 -11.54 3.79
N LEU A 98 14.15 -11.04 3.32
CA LEU A 98 14.14 -10.11 2.21
C LEU A 98 14.68 -8.75 2.66
N PRO A 99 15.54 -8.11 1.85
CA PRO A 99 16.10 -6.79 2.14
C PRO A 99 15.07 -5.69 1.82
N VAL A 100 13.94 -5.67 2.54
CA VAL A 100 12.83 -4.73 2.33
C VAL A 100 12.51 -3.96 3.60
N ILE A 101 11.99 -2.74 3.44
CA ILE A 101 11.59 -1.85 4.54
C ILE A 101 10.43 -0.97 4.08
N ALA A 102 9.42 -0.75 4.92
CA ALA A 102 8.37 0.22 4.64
C ALA A 102 8.91 1.65 4.79
N VAL A 103 8.53 2.53 3.85
CA VAL A 103 8.99 3.93 3.80
C VAL A 103 7.86 4.94 3.84
N ALA A 104 6.61 4.50 3.64
CA ALA A 104 5.41 5.32 3.82
C ALA A 104 4.16 4.45 3.99
N ALA A 105 3.22 4.86 4.83
CA ALA A 105 1.87 4.32 4.86
C ALA A 105 1.03 4.97 3.74
N ILE A 106 0.34 4.18 2.93
CA ILE A 106 -0.58 4.72 1.93
C ILE A 106 -1.89 5.11 2.60
N ILE A 107 -2.43 4.22 3.43
CA ILE A 107 -3.64 4.43 4.22
C ILE A 107 -3.25 4.35 5.70
N SER A 108 -3.68 5.34 6.49
CA SER A 108 -3.26 5.47 7.89
C SER A 108 -3.85 4.39 8.79
N HIS A 109 -5.10 3.95 8.56
CA HIS A 109 -5.79 2.95 9.36
C HIS A 109 -6.25 1.78 8.50
N ASN A 110 -6.29 0.59 9.09
CA ASN A 110 -6.80 -0.59 8.42
C ASN A 110 -8.27 -0.37 8.02
N THR A 111 -8.58 -0.61 6.74
CA THR A 111 -9.94 -0.54 6.20
C THR A 111 -10.50 -1.92 5.84
N SER A 112 -9.81 -3.00 6.26
CA SER A 112 -10.30 -4.36 6.05
C SER A 112 -11.24 -4.81 7.16
N GLY A 113 -12.11 -5.73 6.83
CA GLY A 113 -13.11 -6.23 7.76
C GLY A 113 -13.88 -7.42 7.22
N ILE A 114 -14.90 -7.81 7.96
CA ILE A 114 -15.76 -8.93 7.63
C ILE A 114 -17.06 -8.40 7.07
N MET A 115 -17.38 -8.75 5.84
CA MET A 115 -18.65 -8.43 5.18
C MET A 115 -19.57 -9.66 5.20
N SER A 116 -20.85 -9.42 5.48
CA SER A 116 -21.93 -10.41 5.33
C SER A 116 -23.21 -9.70 4.88
N LEU A 117 -24.16 -10.43 4.32
CA LEU A 117 -25.47 -9.87 4.00
C LEU A 117 -26.26 -9.55 5.28
N THR A 118 -27.03 -8.48 5.29
CA THR A 118 -27.80 -8.02 6.47
C THR A 118 -28.71 -9.12 7.04
N GLY A 119 -29.27 -9.96 6.17
CA GLY A 119 -30.11 -11.11 6.56
C GLY A 119 -29.35 -12.30 7.17
N SER A 120 -28.01 -12.31 7.16
CA SER A 120 -27.19 -13.43 7.69
C SER A 120 -27.24 -13.58 9.22
N GLY A 121 -27.62 -12.50 9.93
CA GLY A 121 -27.59 -12.41 11.39
C GLY A 121 -26.20 -12.19 11.99
N ILE A 122 -25.16 -11.98 11.17
CA ILE A 122 -23.78 -11.74 11.60
C ILE A 122 -23.61 -10.24 11.87
N LYS A 123 -23.48 -9.85 13.14
CA LYS A 123 -23.31 -8.46 13.58
C LYS A 123 -22.03 -8.23 14.39
N SER A 124 -21.46 -9.29 14.92
CA SER A 124 -20.21 -9.27 15.69
C SER A 124 -19.39 -10.54 15.39
N PRO A 125 -18.10 -10.60 15.75
CA PRO A 125 -17.25 -11.76 15.46
C PRO A 125 -17.79 -13.10 15.99
N ARG A 126 -18.41 -13.13 17.16
CA ARG A 126 -18.99 -14.35 17.75
C ARG A 126 -20.12 -14.94 16.91
N ASP A 127 -20.84 -14.13 16.14
CA ASP A 127 -21.95 -14.58 15.30
C ASP A 127 -21.48 -15.44 14.11
N LEU A 128 -20.15 -15.56 13.91
CA LEU A 128 -19.55 -16.46 12.94
C LEU A 128 -19.58 -17.93 13.37
N GLU A 129 -19.97 -18.25 14.62
CA GLU A 129 -20.15 -19.63 15.03
C GLU A 129 -21.13 -20.39 14.13
N GLY A 130 -20.68 -21.53 13.61
CA GLY A 130 -21.45 -22.36 12.66
C GLY A 130 -21.50 -21.83 11.24
N LYS A 131 -21.00 -20.61 10.99
CA LYS A 131 -21.01 -19.94 9.68
C LYS A 131 -19.79 -20.32 8.83
N ARG A 132 -19.94 -20.17 7.52
CA ARG A 132 -18.88 -20.37 6.52
C ARG A 132 -18.24 -19.01 6.22
N PHE A 133 -17.02 -18.85 6.70
CA PHE A 133 -16.22 -17.61 6.53
C PHE A 133 -15.17 -17.82 5.44
N ALA A 134 -15.24 -17.01 4.41
CA ALA A 134 -14.30 -17.05 3.29
C ALA A 134 -13.16 -16.07 3.45
N SER A 135 -11.94 -16.52 3.17
CA SER A 135 -10.72 -15.70 3.17
C SER A 135 -9.58 -16.40 2.44
N TRP A 136 -8.46 -15.67 2.31
CA TRP A 136 -7.19 -16.31 1.96
C TRP A 136 -6.77 -17.24 3.10
N GLU A 137 -6.55 -18.49 2.81
CA GLU A 137 -6.25 -19.54 3.81
C GLU A 137 -4.81 -19.42 4.33
N THR A 138 -4.51 -18.29 5.02
CA THR A 138 -3.19 -18.05 5.62
C THR A 138 -3.23 -18.27 7.12
N PRO A 139 -2.09 -18.67 7.74
CA PRO A 139 -1.99 -18.79 9.20
C PRO A 139 -2.35 -17.48 9.92
N LEU A 140 -1.99 -16.34 9.33
CA LEU A 140 -2.29 -15.02 9.89
C LEU A 140 -3.80 -14.76 9.96
N VAL A 141 -4.52 -14.95 8.85
CA VAL A 141 -5.98 -14.75 8.82
C VAL A 141 -6.66 -15.66 9.83
N THR A 142 -6.24 -16.92 9.92
CA THR A 142 -6.75 -17.88 10.91
C THR A 142 -6.51 -17.39 12.35
N ALA A 143 -5.34 -16.84 12.63
CA ALA A 143 -4.99 -16.31 13.97
C ALA A 143 -5.82 -15.07 14.31
N ILE A 144 -5.97 -14.12 13.38
CA ILE A 144 -6.81 -12.93 13.57
C ILE A 144 -8.26 -13.33 13.84
N MET A 145 -8.82 -14.20 13.00
CA MET A 145 -10.21 -14.65 13.16
C MET A 145 -10.44 -15.37 14.49
N ARG A 146 -9.48 -16.21 14.91
CA ARG A 146 -9.53 -16.85 16.23
C ARG A 146 -9.56 -15.81 17.34
N GLU A 147 -8.68 -14.84 17.29
CA GLU A 147 -8.53 -13.81 18.30
C GLU A 147 -9.83 -12.99 18.45
N ILE A 148 -10.35 -12.45 17.33
CA ILE A 148 -11.55 -11.59 17.40
C ILE A 148 -12.82 -12.36 17.80
N VAL A 149 -12.99 -13.61 17.36
CA VAL A 149 -14.14 -14.45 17.75
C VAL A 149 -14.07 -14.79 19.24
N VAL A 150 -12.89 -15.20 19.74
CA VAL A 150 -12.72 -15.56 21.16
C VAL A 150 -12.86 -14.33 22.05
N ASN A 151 -12.28 -13.18 21.68
CA ASN A 151 -12.40 -11.94 22.44
C ASN A 151 -13.84 -11.42 22.53
N ASP A 152 -14.66 -11.70 21.51
CA ASP A 152 -16.10 -11.39 21.50
C ASP A 152 -16.96 -12.44 22.25
N GLY A 153 -16.32 -13.46 22.86
CA GLY A 153 -16.96 -14.53 23.65
C GLY A 153 -17.48 -15.70 22.83
N GLY A 154 -17.06 -15.84 21.57
CA GLY A 154 -17.42 -16.92 20.67
C GLY A 154 -16.43 -18.10 20.70
N ASN A 155 -16.82 -19.19 20.08
CA ASN A 155 -16.01 -20.39 19.89
C ASN A 155 -15.51 -20.50 18.44
N PHE A 156 -14.26 -20.12 18.21
CA PHE A 156 -13.66 -20.17 16.87
C PHE A 156 -13.68 -21.57 16.25
N ASN A 157 -13.63 -22.63 17.03
CA ASN A 157 -13.64 -24.00 16.49
C ASN A 157 -14.98 -24.34 15.78
N MET A 158 -16.02 -23.54 15.99
CA MET A 158 -17.29 -23.66 15.28
C MET A 158 -17.33 -22.86 13.97
N VAL A 159 -16.38 -21.95 13.71
CA VAL A 159 -16.28 -21.20 12.46
C VAL A 159 -15.76 -22.13 11.37
N LYS A 160 -16.46 -22.18 10.23
CA LYS A 160 -16.05 -22.99 9.08
C LYS A 160 -15.23 -22.11 8.15
N MET A 161 -13.91 -22.18 8.27
CA MET A 161 -12.99 -21.47 7.37
C MET A 161 -13.07 -22.09 5.97
N ILE A 162 -13.35 -21.27 4.97
CA ILE A 162 -13.49 -21.69 3.57
C ILE A 162 -12.43 -20.95 2.74
N PRO A 163 -11.51 -21.65 2.08
CA PRO A 163 -10.59 -21.04 1.15
C PRO A 163 -11.35 -20.31 0.05
N ASN A 164 -11.08 -19.03 -0.16
CA ASN A 164 -11.70 -18.27 -1.23
C ASN A 164 -10.65 -17.40 -1.92
N PHE A 165 -10.45 -17.66 -3.19
CA PHE A 165 -9.61 -16.88 -4.09
C PHE A 165 -10.46 -16.13 -5.14
N ALA A 166 -11.79 -16.06 -4.93
CA ALA A 166 -12.67 -15.35 -5.83
C ALA A 166 -12.34 -13.84 -5.80
N THR A 167 -12.32 -13.26 -6.98
CA THR A 167 -12.10 -11.82 -7.17
C THR A 167 -13.36 -11.00 -6.89
N ASP A 168 -14.52 -11.64 -6.75
CA ASP A 168 -15.82 -11.02 -6.49
C ASP A 168 -16.44 -11.54 -5.20
N ALA A 169 -16.43 -10.68 -4.17
CA ALA A 169 -16.97 -10.96 -2.85
C ALA A 169 -18.51 -11.21 -2.89
N PHE A 170 -19.24 -10.55 -3.79
CA PHE A 170 -20.70 -10.70 -3.87
C PHE A 170 -21.11 -12.05 -4.44
N SER A 171 -20.42 -12.51 -5.48
CA SER A 171 -20.64 -13.86 -6.01
C SER A 171 -20.38 -14.91 -4.95
N ALA A 172 -19.37 -14.75 -4.10
CA ALA A 172 -19.10 -15.64 -2.98
C ALA A 172 -20.27 -15.66 -1.99
N LEU A 173 -20.80 -14.50 -1.56
CA LEU A 173 -21.91 -14.39 -0.61
C LEU A 173 -23.26 -14.87 -1.17
N GLN A 174 -23.41 -15.01 -2.47
CA GLN A 174 -24.59 -15.60 -3.12
C GLN A 174 -24.55 -17.13 -3.22
N THR A 175 -23.44 -17.72 -2.84
CA THR A 175 -23.21 -19.17 -2.87
C THR A 175 -23.25 -19.77 -1.45
N ASP A 176 -22.29 -20.61 -1.16
CA ASP A 176 -22.16 -21.30 0.11
C ASP A 176 -21.34 -20.57 1.17
N ILE A 177 -21.17 -19.22 1.06
CA ILE A 177 -20.41 -18.38 1.98
C ILE A 177 -21.38 -17.50 2.78
N ASP A 178 -21.19 -17.41 4.09
CA ASP A 178 -22.02 -16.59 4.98
C ASP A 178 -21.35 -15.24 5.29
N ALA A 179 -20.02 -15.19 5.29
CA ALA A 179 -19.22 -13.97 5.49
C ALA A 179 -17.87 -14.10 4.80
N ILE A 180 -17.27 -12.94 4.45
CA ILE A 180 -16.01 -12.85 3.70
C ILE A 180 -15.16 -11.70 4.22
N TRP A 181 -13.82 -11.86 4.19
CA TRP A 181 -12.87 -10.77 4.41
C TRP A 181 -12.81 -9.87 3.19
N ILE A 182 -12.95 -8.56 3.42
CA ILE A 182 -12.92 -7.53 2.37
C ILE A 182 -12.08 -6.31 2.77
N TYR A 183 -11.79 -5.48 1.79
CA TYR A 183 -11.36 -4.09 2.00
C TYR A 183 -12.53 -3.15 1.70
N TYR A 184 -13.03 -2.43 2.72
CA TYR A 184 -14.25 -1.60 2.59
C TYR A 184 -14.14 -0.56 1.49
N ALA A 185 -12.93 0.02 1.32
CA ALA A 185 -12.66 1.01 0.28
C ALA A 185 -12.98 0.52 -1.14
N TRP A 186 -13.08 -0.79 -1.36
CA TRP A 186 -13.40 -1.39 -2.65
C TRP A 186 -14.69 -2.20 -2.60
N ASP A 187 -14.71 -3.32 -1.91
CA ASP A 187 -15.89 -4.20 -1.89
C ASP A 187 -17.07 -3.61 -1.11
N GLY A 188 -16.81 -2.92 0.02
CA GLY A 188 -17.87 -2.24 0.77
C GLY A 188 -18.52 -1.12 -0.05
N ILE A 189 -17.71 -0.32 -0.74
CA ILE A 189 -18.20 0.72 -1.65
C ILE A 189 -18.93 0.11 -2.84
N ALA A 190 -18.47 -1.02 -3.39
CA ALA A 190 -19.18 -1.73 -4.44
C ALA A 190 -20.57 -2.23 -3.97
N ALA A 191 -20.68 -2.68 -2.70
CA ALA A 191 -21.97 -3.03 -2.11
C ALA A 191 -22.93 -1.83 -2.08
N GLU A 192 -22.46 -0.68 -1.59
CA GLU A 192 -23.27 0.55 -1.55
C GLU A 192 -23.80 0.94 -2.95
N ILE A 193 -22.92 0.91 -3.98
CA ILE A 193 -23.27 1.27 -5.35
C ILE A 193 -24.31 0.32 -5.93
N ASN A 194 -24.19 -0.97 -5.64
CA ASN A 194 -25.10 -1.99 -6.13
C ASN A 194 -26.38 -2.12 -5.29
N GLY A 195 -26.57 -1.30 -4.24
CA GLY A 195 -27.73 -1.36 -3.35
C GLY A 195 -27.85 -2.65 -2.57
N ILE A 196 -26.70 -3.29 -2.25
CA ILE A 196 -26.63 -4.52 -1.48
C ILE A 196 -26.48 -4.16 0.01
N ASP A 197 -27.48 -4.52 0.80
CA ASP A 197 -27.46 -4.29 2.25
C ASP A 197 -26.51 -5.28 2.93
N ILE A 198 -25.45 -4.75 3.55
CA ILE A 198 -24.42 -5.53 4.21
C ILE A 198 -24.29 -5.19 5.70
N ASN A 199 -23.83 -6.14 6.50
CA ASN A 199 -23.16 -5.90 7.76
C ASN A 199 -21.65 -5.86 7.49
N TYR A 200 -20.98 -4.92 8.12
CA TYR A 200 -19.52 -4.80 8.07
C TYR A 200 -18.95 -4.73 9.49
N ILE A 201 -18.00 -5.60 9.80
CA ILE A 201 -17.28 -5.63 11.06
C ILE A 201 -15.85 -5.18 10.76
N ASP A 202 -15.54 -3.93 11.11
CA ASP A 202 -14.21 -3.35 10.95
C ASP A 202 -13.20 -4.01 11.89
N LEU A 203 -12.08 -4.53 11.37
CA LEU A 203 -11.09 -5.25 12.17
C LEU A 203 -10.39 -4.36 13.19
N GLY A 204 -9.99 -3.15 12.80
CA GLY A 204 -9.32 -2.21 13.68
C GLY A 204 -10.19 -1.79 14.88
N SER A 205 -11.52 -1.81 14.72
CA SER A 205 -12.46 -1.52 15.80
C SER A 205 -12.71 -2.70 16.73
N THR A 206 -12.47 -3.94 16.28
CA THR A 206 -12.61 -5.13 17.16
C THR A 206 -11.44 -5.24 18.13
N ASP A 207 -10.24 -4.88 17.69
CA ASP A 207 -9.02 -4.89 18.49
C ASP A 207 -7.99 -3.94 17.89
N THR A 208 -7.44 -3.03 18.69
CA THR A 208 -6.45 -2.05 18.23
C THR A 208 -5.17 -2.67 17.68
N ARG A 209 -4.89 -3.94 17.97
CA ARG A 209 -3.77 -4.70 17.37
C ARG A 209 -3.98 -4.94 15.90
N PHE A 210 -5.23 -4.95 15.41
CA PHE A 210 -5.60 -5.17 14.02
C PHE A 210 -5.83 -3.88 13.23
N ASP A 211 -5.53 -2.72 13.82
CA ASP A 211 -5.40 -1.46 13.11
C ASP A 211 -3.96 -1.30 12.58
N PHE A 212 -3.52 -2.25 11.73
CA PHE A 212 -2.22 -2.26 11.10
C PHE A 212 -2.25 -1.54 9.73
N TYR A 213 -1.05 -1.22 9.20
CA TYR A 213 -0.93 -0.49 7.93
C TYR A 213 -1.10 -1.41 6.71
N THR A 214 -2.13 -1.13 5.92
CA THR A 214 -2.43 -1.91 4.72
C THR A 214 -3.18 -1.03 3.70
N PRO A 215 -2.52 -0.61 2.55
CA PRO A 215 -1.15 -0.92 2.14
C PRO A 215 -0.10 0.13 2.58
N VAL A 216 1.18 -0.20 2.33
CA VAL A 216 2.35 0.65 2.52
C VAL A 216 3.18 0.73 1.25
N ILE A 217 4.05 1.74 1.13
CA ILE A 217 5.15 1.76 0.16
C ILE A 217 6.36 1.13 0.83
N ALA A 218 6.87 0.05 0.26
CA ALA A 218 8.11 -0.61 0.65
C ALA A 218 9.25 -0.26 -0.32
N ALA A 219 10.49 -0.29 0.16
CA ALA A 219 11.70 -0.09 -0.62
C ALA A 219 12.70 -1.22 -0.41
N ASN A 220 13.55 -1.50 -1.41
CA ASN A 220 14.69 -2.40 -1.24
C ASN A 220 15.77 -1.72 -0.41
N THR A 221 16.15 -2.29 0.75
CA THR A 221 17.10 -1.66 1.69
C THR A 221 18.51 -1.52 1.12
N ASN A 222 18.93 -2.43 0.22
CA ASN A 222 20.26 -2.36 -0.40
C ASN A 222 20.34 -1.24 -1.44
N TRP A 223 19.25 -1.02 -2.18
CA TRP A 223 19.13 0.09 -3.11
C TRP A 223 19.00 1.42 -2.35
N LEU A 224 18.16 1.47 -1.33
CA LEU A 224 17.85 2.65 -0.53
C LEU A 224 19.12 3.28 0.07
N LYS A 225 20.02 2.46 0.67
CA LYS A 225 21.30 2.91 1.24
C LYS A 225 22.23 3.60 0.23
N LYS A 226 22.06 3.36 -1.06
CA LYS A 226 22.90 3.93 -2.14
C LYS A 226 22.21 5.10 -2.83
N ASN A 227 20.91 5.28 -2.62
CA ASN A 227 20.06 6.19 -3.38
C ASN A 227 19.10 6.98 -2.47
N GLU A 228 19.57 7.40 -1.30
CA GLU A 228 18.75 8.10 -0.29
C GLU A 228 18.12 9.38 -0.84
N GLU A 229 18.86 10.18 -1.62
CA GLU A 229 18.35 11.39 -2.26
C GLU A 229 17.25 11.08 -3.27
N THR A 230 17.44 10.05 -4.10
CA THR A 230 16.45 9.61 -5.09
C THR A 230 15.19 9.10 -4.41
N ALA A 231 15.32 8.36 -3.30
CA ALA A 231 14.19 7.88 -2.50
C ALA A 231 13.41 9.04 -1.88
N ALA A 232 14.10 10.05 -1.32
CA ALA A 232 13.44 11.23 -0.78
C ALA A 232 12.68 12.03 -1.86
N LYS A 233 13.25 12.17 -3.06
CA LYS A 233 12.59 12.80 -4.22
C LYS A 233 11.34 12.02 -4.64
N PHE A 234 11.43 10.69 -4.71
CA PHE A 234 10.28 9.84 -5.03
C PHE A 234 9.14 10.04 -4.01
N LEU A 235 9.45 9.93 -2.70
CA LEU A 235 8.45 10.09 -1.65
C LEU A 235 7.87 11.51 -1.58
N LYS A 236 8.67 12.54 -1.87
CA LYS A 236 8.19 13.92 -1.98
C LYS A 236 7.16 14.09 -3.09
N ALA A 237 7.42 13.53 -4.28
CA ALA A 237 6.47 13.56 -5.40
C ALA A 237 5.22 12.71 -5.10
N ALA A 238 5.38 11.51 -4.53
CA ALA A 238 4.28 10.65 -4.12
C ALA A 238 3.38 11.34 -3.08
N LYS A 239 3.97 11.97 -2.05
CA LYS A 239 3.25 12.75 -1.04
C LYS A 239 2.38 13.83 -1.68
N ARG A 240 2.93 14.64 -2.61
CA ARG A 240 2.15 15.62 -3.38
C ARG A 240 0.96 14.99 -4.08
N GLY A 241 1.16 13.78 -4.63
CA GLY A 241 0.10 13.03 -5.31
C GLY A 241 -1.03 12.61 -4.36
N TYR A 242 -0.72 12.10 -3.19
CA TYR A 242 -1.73 11.73 -2.20
C TYR A 242 -2.39 12.96 -1.57
N GLU A 243 -1.65 14.03 -1.28
CA GLU A 243 -2.21 15.31 -0.82
C GLU A 243 -3.17 15.89 -1.86
N PHE A 244 -2.83 15.80 -3.14
CA PHE A 244 -3.74 16.19 -4.23
C PHE A 244 -4.98 15.31 -4.27
N ALA A 245 -4.84 13.98 -4.12
CA ALA A 245 -5.95 13.04 -4.11
C ALA A 245 -6.91 13.26 -2.93
N MET A 246 -6.40 13.72 -1.78
CA MET A 246 -7.21 14.12 -0.63
C MET A 246 -7.99 15.42 -0.89
N GLN A 247 -7.34 16.41 -1.50
CA GLN A 247 -7.92 17.74 -1.71
C GLN A 247 -8.82 17.81 -2.94
N ASN A 248 -8.56 17.00 -3.96
CA ASN A 248 -9.23 17.00 -5.26
C ASN A 248 -9.68 15.57 -5.65
N PRO A 249 -10.52 14.90 -4.84
CA PRO A 249 -10.81 13.48 -5.00
C PRO A 249 -11.41 13.14 -6.37
N SER A 250 -12.31 13.96 -6.90
CA SER A 250 -12.93 13.70 -8.20
C SER A 250 -11.94 13.81 -9.37
N GLU A 251 -11.03 14.80 -9.35
CA GLU A 251 -10.00 14.94 -10.38
C GLU A 251 -8.98 13.79 -10.28
N ALA A 252 -8.57 13.43 -9.07
CA ALA A 252 -7.66 12.32 -8.82
C ALA A 252 -8.25 10.97 -9.28
N ALA A 253 -9.54 10.73 -9.02
CA ALA A 253 -10.26 9.57 -9.54
C ALA A 253 -10.29 9.55 -11.08
N SER A 254 -10.52 10.71 -11.72
CA SER A 254 -10.49 10.83 -13.19
C SER A 254 -9.09 10.53 -13.76
N ILE A 255 -8.03 10.92 -13.05
CA ILE A 255 -6.65 10.58 -13.42
C ILE A 255 -6.44 9.07 -13.34
N LEU A 256 -6.85 8.41 -12.26
CA LEU A 256 -6.75 6.96 -12.15
C LEU A 256 -7.47 6.26 -13.30
N LEU A 257 -8.71 6.67 -13.62
CA LEU A 257 -9.50 6.12 -14.74
C LEU A 257 -8.84 6.33 -16.10
N LYS A 258 -8.07 7.41 -16.28
CA LYS A 258 -7.30 7.62 -17.52
C LYS A 258 -6.21 6.57 -17.70
N HIS A 259 -5.57 6.14 -16.58
CA HIS A 259 -4.49 5.15 -16.58
C HIS A 259 -4.99 3.70 -16.46
N ALA A 260 -6.22 3.50 -15.99
CA ALA A 260 -6.88 2.21 -15.82
C ALA A 260 -8.36 2.29 -16.32
N PRO A 261 -8.56 2.41 -17.64
CA PRO A 261 -9.89 2.65 -18.23
C PRO A 261 -10.85 1.45 -18.11
N GLU A 262 -10.35 0.28 -17.71
CA GLU A 262 -11.12 -0.93 -17.44
C GLU A 262 -11.89 -0.88 -16.11
N LEU A 263 -11.56 0.05 -15.22
CA LEU A 263 -12.21 0.16 -13.91
C LEU A 263 -13.61 0.78 -14.03
N ASP A 264 -14.52 0.37 -13.14
CA ASP A 264 -15.84 0.98 -13.02
C ASP A 264 -15.73 2.44 -12.51
N PRO A 265 -16.18 3.44 -13.29
CA PRO A 265 -16.04 4.84 -12.88
C PRO A 265 -16.81 5.19 -11.60
N SER A 266 -17.97 4.57 -11.35
CA SER A 266 -18.76 4.83 -10.15
C SER A 266 -18.05 4.32 -8.91
N LEU A 267 -17.46 3.12 -9.00
CA LEU A 267 -16.67 2.54 -7.94
C LEU A 267 -15.43 3.39 -7.62
N VAL A 268 -14.66 3.77 -8.64
CA VAL A 268 -13.46 4.59 -8.46
C VAL A 268 -13.79 5.94 -7.83
N MET A 269 -14.83 6.64 -8.30
CA MET A 269 -15.25 7.94 -7.76
C MET A 269 -15.67 7.84 -6.29
N ARG A 270 -16.48 6.84 -5.95
CA ARG A 270 -16.99 6.63 -4.58
C ARG A 270 -15.89 6.15 -3.64
N SER A 271 -15.04 5.24 -4.08
CA SER A 271 -13.90 4.75 -3.33
C SER A 271 -12.89 5.86 -3.05
N GLN A 272 -12.58 6.71 -4.04
CA GLN A 272 -11.70 7.86 -3.86
C GLN A 272 -12.28 8.88 -2.85
N GLU A 273 -13.58 9.14 -2.90
CA GLU A 273 -14.25 10.01 -1.93
C GLU A 273 -14.20 9.42 -0.50
N TYR A 274 -14.32 8.10 -0.38
CA TYR A 274 -14.16 7.40 0.90
C TYR A 274 -12.71 7.48 1.42
N LEU A 275 -11.71 7.31 0.55
CA LEU A 275 -10.31 7.28 0.95
C LEU A 275 -9.69 8.66 1.20
N LYS A 276 -10.26 9.76 0.69
CA LYS A 276 -9.67 11.10 0.84
C LYS A 276 -9.35 11.50 2.27
N THR A 277 -10.12 11.02 3.25
CA THR A 277 -9.88 11.29 4.67
C THR A 277 -9.05 10.20 5.36
N ARG A 278 -8.80 9.07 4.69
CA ARG A 278 -8.15 7.88 5.25
C ARG A 278 -6.69 7.73 4.84
N TYR A 279 -6.28 8.34 3.74
CA TYR A 279 -4.87 8.31 3.34
C TYR A 279 -3.94 8.85 4.42
N GLN A 280 -4.28 10.00 5.02
CA GLN A 280 -3.50 10.56 6.12
C GLN A 280 -4.10 10.19 7.50
N GLY A 281 -5.44 10.13 7.60
CA GLY A 281 -6.13 9.85 8.86
C GLY A 281 -5.76 10.85 9.95
N ASP A 282 -5.30 10.34 11.09
CA ASP A 282 -4.86 11.12 12.26
C ASP A 282 -3.34 11.40 12.27
N ALA A 283 -2.59 10.91 11.27
CA ALA A 283 -1.14 11.16 11.16
C ALA A 283 -0.85 12.65 10.93
N VAL A 284 0.28 13.14 11.44
CA VAL A 284 0.71 14.54 11.29
C VAL A 284 0.91 14.91 9.81
N ARG A 285 1.36 13.95 9.02
CA ARG A 285 1.55 14.08 7.56
C ARG A 285 1.23 12.77 6.87
N TRP A 286 0.87 12.84 5.59
CA TRP A 286 0.69 11.62 4.81
C TRP A 286 1.97 10.78 4.78
N GLY A 287 1.79 9.47 4.87
CA GLY A 287 2.87 8.49 4.77
C GLY A 287 3.54 8.16 6.10
N GLU A 288 3.30 8.92 7.17
CA GLU A 288 3.94 8.69 8.46
C GLU A 288 3.46 7.39 9.11
N ILE A 289 4.40 6.57 9.55
CA ILE A 289 4.16 5.31 10.25
C ILE A 289 4.41 5.54 11.76
N ASP A 290 3.39 5.31 12.59
CA ASP A 290 3.51 5.35 14.05
C ASP A 290 4.22 4.10 14.56
N PRO A 291 5.34 4.23 15.30
CA PRO A 291 6.11 3.09 15.79
C PRO A 291 5.33 2.17 16.73
N SER A 292 4.42 2.75 17.53
CA SER A 292 3.65 1.99 18.53
C SER A 292 2.59 1.13 17.85
N ARG A 293 1.89 1.67 16.84
CA ARG A 293 0.91 0.92 16.03
C ARG A 293 1.59 -0.18 15.25
N TRP A 294 2.69 0.15 14.57
CA TRP A 294 3.50 -0.81 13.80
C TRP A 294 4.01 -1.96 14.66
N GLY A 295 4.67 -1.64 15.77
CA GLY A 295 5.26 -2.64 16.65
C GLY A 295 4.25 -3.49 17.41
N ARG A 296 3.08 -2.94 17.74
CA ARG A 296 1.98 -3.66 18.43
C ARG A 296 1.49 -4.84 17.61
N PHE A 297 1.32 -4.66 16.30
CA PHE A 297 0.91 -5.74 15.40
C PHE A 297 1.97 -6.82 15.30
N TYR A 298 3.23 -6.46 15.10
CA TYR A 298 4.31 -7.45 14.99
C TYR A 298 4.60 -8.17 16.29
N LYS A 299 4.46 -7.49 17.42
CA LYS A 299 4.54 -8.15 18.74
C LYS A 299 3.47 -9.23 18.87
N TRP A 300 2.23 -8.91 18.50
CA TRP A 300 1.15 -9.90 18.51
C TRP A 300 1.43 -11.05 17.52
N MET A 301 1.88 -10.78 16.32
CA MET A 301 2.26 -11.84 15.37
C MET A 301 3.34 -12.77 15.93
N TYR A 302 4.35 -12.21 16.61
CA TYR A 302 5.39 -13.00 17.23
C TYR A 302 4.84 -13.87 18.39
N GLU A 303 3.99 -13.31 19.24
CA GLU A 303 3.31 -14.03 20.34
C GLU A 303 2.41 -15.17 19.83
N GLN A 304 1.88 -15.05 18.61
CA GLN A 304 1.10 -16.09 17.92
C GLN A 304 1.99 -17.12 17.17
N GLY A 305 3.31 -16.98 17.20
CA GLY A 305 4.22 -17.86 16.46
C GLY A 305 4.21 -17.66 14.94
N LEU A 306 3.74 -16.50 14.46
CA LEU A 306 3.67 -16.15 13.03
C LEU A 306 4.97 -15.51 12.52
N LEU A 307 5.87 -15.10 13.42
CA LEU A 307 7.19 -14.57 13.12
C LEU A 307 8.25 -15.44 13.78
N GLU A 308 9.37 -15.68 13.08
CA GLU A 308 10.50 -16.44 13.60
C GLU A 308 11.25 -15.69 14.73
N LYS A 309 11.18 -14.34 14.72
CA LYS A 309 11.75 -13.47 15.75
C LYS A 309 10.89 -12.24 15.99
N ASP A 310 10.98 -11.69 17.19
CA ASP A 310 10.39 -10.39 17.50
C ASP A 310 11.20 -9.28 16.79
N ILE A 311 10.52 -8.54 15.92
CA ILE A 311 11.10 -7.41 15.20
C ILE A 311 10.69 -6.06 15.80
N GLY A 312 9.85 -6.05 16.82
CA GLY A 312 9.38 -4.85 17.49
C GLY A 312 8.85 -3.80 16.53
N SER A 313 9.36 -2.57 16.65
CA SER A 313 9.11 -1.48 15.70
C SER A 313 10.08 -1.46 14.52
N GLY A 314 10.82 -2.53 14.25
CA GLY A 314 11.66 -2.67 13.06
C GLY A 314 10.85 -2.85 11.79
N GLY A 315 11.52 -2.73 10.62
CA GLY A 315 10.90 -2.97 9.32
C GLY A 315 10.23 -1.75 8.69
N PHE A 316 10.37 -0.55 9.27
CA PHE A 316 9.98 0.70 8.63
C PHE A 316 10.96 1.85 8.92
N THR A 317 10.84 2.93 8.15
CA THR A 317 11.52 4.21 8.40
C THR A 317 10.71 5.38 7.87
N ASN A 318 10.63 6.48 8.64
CA ASN A 318 10.07 7.76 8.23
C ASN A 318 11.14 8.76 7.75
N ALA A 319 12.42 8.33 7.66
CA ALA A 319 13.56 9.23 7.43
C ALA A 319 13.51 9.97 6.08
N TYR A 320 12.83 9.41 5.08
CA TYR A 320 12.74 9.95 3.73
C TYR A 320 11.45 10.76 3.47
N LEU A 321 10.53 10.82 4.43
CA LEU A 321 9.33 11.66 4.39
C LEU A 321 9.70 13.10 4.79
N GLN A 322 9.57 14.05 3.87
CA GLN A 322 9.82 15.48 4.07
C GLN A 322 8.50 16.25 4.27
#